data_0994764d0dc64b5dc2e9766da331d985
#
_entry.id   0994764d0dc64b5dc2e9766da331d985
#
_cell.length_a   1.000
_cell.length_b   1.000
_cell.length_c   1.000
_cell.angle_alpha   90.00
_cell.angle_beta   90.00
_cell.angle_gamma   90.00
#
_symmetry.space_group_name_H-M   'P 1'
#
loop_
_entity.id
_entity.type
_entity.pdbx_description
1 polymer ?
#
loop_
_entity_poly.entity_id
_entity_poly.type
_entity_poly.pdbx_seq_one_letter_code
_entity_poly.pdbx_strand_id
1 'polypeptide(L)'
;MQGKILKIWLSPDSAKKSRYGWRTLGGILGIAALAMLLICVGAVWLTASGVPVELLSLALCLGVSALTVSLALGLGRRSVRDATVFFWMEGDRLFAVDARSLVYHGRDILSHAAAMMEVQQFLQKLAENPYLPAGADEIRRVERIRENRSHYALVCQVRHPGQRTVRRTYFLV
;
A
#
# COMPACT_ATOMS: atom_id res chain seq x y z
N MET A 1 5.28 28.24 -12.22
CA MET A 1 6.47 28.50 -11.38
C MET A 1 7.06 27.15 -10.98
N GLN A 2 8.04 26.65 -11.74
CA GLN A 2 8.76 25.40 -11.43
C GLN A 2 9.98 25.77 -10.59
N GLY A 3 9.85 25.71 -9.26
CA GLY A 3 11.00 25.80 -8.38
C GLY A 3 11.84 24.52 -8.51
N LYS A 4 13.16 24.63 -8.31
CA LYS A 4 14.08 23.50 -8.34
C LYS A 4 13.81 22.56 -7.16
N ILE A 5 13.75 21.26 -7.43
CA ILE A 5 13.63 20.22 -6.37
C ILE A 5 15.01 20.11 -5.71
N LEU A 6 15.04 20.32 -4.39
CA LEU A 6 16.27 20.23 -3.60
C LEU A 6 16.49 18.82 -3.06
N LYS A 7 15.41 18.17 -2.61
CA LYS A 7 15.49 16.84 -2.03
C LYS A 7 14.16 16.09 -2.19
N ILE A 8 14.28 14.77 -2.38
CA ILE A 8 13.15 13.84 -2.40
C ILE A 8 13.35 12.81 -1.31
N TRP A 9 12.28 12.49 -0.58
CA TRP A 9 12.24 11.37 0.34
C TRP A 9 11.26 10.33 -0.21
N LEU A 10 11.82 9.17 -0.48
CA LEU A 10 11.13 7.96 -0.90
C LEU A 10 11.33 6.90 0.19
N SER A 11 10.36 6.04 0.41
CA SER A 11 10.57 4.87 1.26
C SER A 11 11.74 4.04 0.71
N PRO A 12 12.66 3.56 1.57
CA PRO A 12 13.82 2.75 1.15
C PRO A 12 13.44 1.51 0.34
N ASP A 13 12.25 0.95 0.59
CA ASP A 13 11.74 -0.21 -0.13
C ASP A 13 11.19 0.15 -1.52
N SER A 14 10.80 1.42 -1.74
CA SER A 14 10.31 1.92 -3.02
C SER A 14 11.42 2.10 -4.05
N ALA A 15 12.63 2.45 -3.60
CA ALA A 15 13.80 2.66 -4.45
C ALA A 15 14.47 1.35 -4.90
N LYS A 16 14.18 0.21 -4.27
CA LYS A 16 14.77 -1.08 -4.62
C LYS A 16 14.05 -1.71 -5.79
N LYS A 17 14.83 -2.07 -6.84
CA LYS A 17 14.38 -2.76 -8.04
C LYS A 17 13.48 -3.95 -7.71
N SER A 18 12.19 -3.77 -7.97
CA SER A 18 11.15 -4.76 -8.31
C SER A 18 11.12 -6.18 -7.70
N ARG A 19 11.42 -6.35 -6.41
CA ARG A 19 10.99 -7.59 -5.72
C ARG A 19 9.59 -7.49 -5.12
N TYR A 20 8.98 -6.30 -5.13
CA TYR A 20 7.66 -6.08 -4.50
C TYR A 20 6.55 -6.79 -5.27
N GLY A 21 6.53 -6.72 -6.59
CA GLY A 21 5.57 -7.45 -7.43
C GLY A 21 5.65 -8.95 -7.21
N TRP A 22 6.86 -9.51 -7.19
CA TRP A 22 7.10 -10.92 -6.90
C TRP A 22 6.76 -11.32 -5.47
N ARG A 23 7.03 -10.46 -4.48
CA ARG A 23 6.63 -10.70 -3.08
C ARG A 23 5.12 -10.65 -2.88
N THR A 24 4.43 -9.74 -3.55
CA THR A 24 2.97 -9.64 -3.49
C THR A 24 2.31 -10.81 -4.20
N LEU A 25 2.78 -11.14 -5.41
CA LEU A 25 2.29 -12.29 -6.18
C LEU A 25 2.62 -13.61 -5.46
N GLY A 26 3.85 -13.77 -4.97
CA GLY A 26 4.27 -14.91 -4.17
C GLY A 26 3.51 -15.03 -2.85
N GLY A 27 3.17 -13.89 -2.22
CA GLY A 27 2.32 -13.86 -1.04
C GLY A 27 0.89 -14.34 -1.33
N ILE A 28 0.27 -13.85 -2.41
CA ILE A 28 -1.08 -14.27 -2.82
C ILE A 28 -1.10 -15.76 -3.20
N LEU A 29 -0.14 -16.21 -4.01
CA LEU A 29 -0.01 -17.63 -4.37
C LEU A 29 0.28 -18.51 -3.17
N GLY A 30 1.15 -18.07 -2.26
CA GLY A 30 1.45 -18.77 -1.01
C GLY A 30 0.23 -18.93 -0.10
N ILE A 31 -0.58 -17.88 0.01
CA ILE A 31 -1.84 -17.92 0.77
C ILE A 31 -2.84 -18.88 0.12
N ALA A 32 -2.99 -18.83 -1.20
CA ALA A 32 -3.87 -19.72 -1.94
C ALA A 32 -3.42 -21.19 -1.81
N ALA A 33 -2.12 -21.47 -1.92
CA ALA A 33 -1.55 -22.79 -1.74
C ALA A 33 -1.74 -23.31 -0.30
N LEU A 34 -1.51 -22.47 0.71
CA LEU A 34 -1.74 -22.81 2.11
C LEU A 34 -3.22 -23.11 2.39
N ALA A 35 -4.12 -22.30 1.84
CA ALA A 35 -5.55 -22.50 1.93
C ALA A 35 -5.99 -23.83 1.32
N MET A 36 -5.50 -24.16 0.11
CA MET A 36 -5.75 -25.45 -0.54
C MET A 36 -5.23 -26.61 0.29
N LEU A 37 -4.00 -26.50 0.82
CA LEU A 37 -3.39 -27.55 1.64
C LEU A 37 -4.21 -27.78 2.92
N LEU A 38 -4.66 -26.74 3.59
CA LEU A 38 -5.51 -26.83 4.78
C LEU A 38 -6.86 -27.47 4.47
N ILE A 39 -7.45 -27.16 3.32
CA ILE A 39 -8.71 -27.79 2.87
C ILE A 39 -8.49 -29.28 2.59
N CYS A 40 -7.43 -29.64 1.88
CA CYS A 40 -7.12 -31.05 1.57
C CYS A 40 -6.83 -31.86 2.83
N VAL A 41 -5.96 -31.37 3.72
CA VAL A 41 -5.63 -32.07 4.98
C VAL A 41 -6.85 -32.16 5.88
N GLY A 42 -7.64 -31.09 5.96
CA GLY A 42 -8.90 -31.07 6.69
C GLY A 42 -9.89 -32.13 6.17
N ALA A 43 -10.10 -32.19 4.86
CA ALA A 43 -10.99 -33.16 4.22
C ALA A 43 -10.57 -34.61 4.49
N VAL A 44 -9.26 -34.93 4.41
CA VAL A 44 -8.74 -36.28 4.72
C VAL A 44 -8.94 -36.63 6.20
N TRP A 45 -8.65 -35.71 7.09
CA TRP A 45 -8.80 -35.93 8.53
C TRP A 45 -10.26 -36.14 8.94
N LEU A 46 -11.17 -35.51 8.26
CA LEU A 46 -12.59 -35.57 8.45
C LEU A 46 -13.26 -36.86 8.03
N THR A 47 -12.86 -37.34 6.85
CA THR A 47 -13.32 -38.67 6.39
C THR A 47 -12.86 -39.76 7.35
N ALA A 48 -11.75 -39.58 8.04
CA ALA A 48 -11.24 -40.48 9.06
C ALA A 48 -11.98 -40.39 10.42
N SER A 49 -12.56 -39.22 10.74
CA SER A 49 -13.12 -38.93 12.10
C SER A 49 -14.64 -39.14 12.21
N GLY A 50 -15.34 -39.49 11.13
CA GLY A 50 -16.79 -39.73 11.13
C GLY A 50 -17.65 -38.50 11.42
N VAL A 51 -17.07 -37.28 11.34
CA VAL A 51 -17.78 -36.01 11.56
C VAL A 51 -18.59 -35.64 10.30
N PRO A 52 -19.79 -35.07 10.42
CA PRO A 52 -20.57 -34.66 9.25
C PRO A 52 -19.83 -33.65 8.44
N VAL A 53 -19.52 -34.03 7.19
CA VAL A 53 -18.65 -33.29 6.23
C VAL A 53 -19.16 -31.87 5.99
N GLU A 54 -20.47 -31.66 6.12
CA GLU A 54 -21.13 -30.38 5.84
C GLU A 54 -20.73 -29.27 6.83
N LEU A 55 -20.77 -29.56 8.12
CA LEU A 55 -20.46 -28.57 9.18
C LEU A 55 -18.98 -28.12 9.14
N LEU A 56 -18.14 -29.03 8.76
CA LEU A 56 -16.71 -28.76 8.81
C LEU A 56 -16.19 -28.17 7.50
N SER A 57 -16.78 -28.48 6.35
CA SER A 57 -16.51 -27.76 5.11
C SER A 57 -16.88 -26.28 5.27
N LEU A 58 -17.99 -25.98 5.93
CA LEU A 58 -18.39 -24.61 6.25
C LEU A 58 -17.38 -23.90 7.18
N ALA A 59 -16.95 -24.56 8.24
CA ALA A 59 -15.97 -24.02 9.19
C ALA A 59 -14.59 -23.76 8.53
N LEU A 60 -14.15 -24.68 7.67
CA LEU A 60 -12.93 -24.52 6.88
C LEU A 60 -13.02 -23.34 5.89
N CYS A 61 -14.14 -23.25 5.14
CA CYS A 61 -14.36 -22.13 4.22
C CYS A 61 -14.37 -20.79 4.96
N LEU A 62 -15.02 -20.70 6.10
CA LEU A 62 -15.04 -19.48 6.91
C LEU A 62 -13.66 -19.14 7.47
N GLY A 63 -12.93 -20.13 7.98
CA GLY A 63 -11.59 -19.94 8.52
C GLY A 63 -10.59 -19.47 7.46
N VAL A 64 -10.59 -20.10 6.29
CA VAL A 64 -9.75 -19.73 5.16
C VAL A 64 -10.11 -18.33 4.64
N SER A 65 -11.40 -18.02 4.53
CA SER A 65 -11.86 -16.70 4.11
C SER A 65 -11.43 -15.62 5.09
N ALA A 66 -11.60 -15.84 6.39
CA ALA A 66 -11.16 -14.90 7.43
C ALA A 66 -9.64 -14.68 7.42
N LEU A 67 -8.85 -15.74 7.24
CA LEU A 67 -7.40 -15.67 7.13
C LEU A 67 -6.98 -14.86 5.89
N THR A 68 -7.59 -15.13 4.74
CA THR A 68 -7.30 -14.46 3.47
C THR A 68 -7.61 -12.96 3.56
N VAL A 69 -8.77 -12.60 4.13
CA VAL A 69 -9.15 -11.20 4.34
C VAL A 69 -8.18 -10.50 5.31
N SER A 70 -7.81 -11.14 6.41
CA SER A 70 -6.88 -10.58 7.40
C SER A 70 -5.50 -10.31 6.80
N LEU A 71 -4.99 -11.24 5.99
CA LEU A 71 -3.70 -11.08 5.30
C LEU A 71 -3.77 -10.01 4.21
N ALA A 72 -4.84 -9.96 3.43
CA ALA A 72 -5.05 -8.92 2.43
C ALA A 72 -5.11 -7.52 3.05
N LEU A 73 -5.81 -7.37 4.18
CA LEU A 73 -5.84 -6.10 4.93
C LEU A 73 -4.46 -5.72 5.49
N GLY A 74 -3.69 -6.71 5.98
CA GLY A 74 -2.32 -6.50 6.46
C GLY A 74 -1.37 -6.02 5.37
N LEU A 75 -1.43 -6.63 4.19
CA LEU A 75 -0.65 -6.24 3.02
C LEU A 75 -1.08 -4.86 2.49
N GLY A 76 -2.38 -4.60 2.42
CA GLY A 76 -2.92 -3.31 2.00
C GLY A 76 -2.43 -2.15 2.88
N ARG A 77 -2.42 -2.34 4.21
CA ARG A 77 -1.95 -1.32 5.16
C ARG A 77 -0.45 -1.00 5.01
N ARG A 78 0.40 -1.99 4.68
CA ARG A 78 1.84 -1.76 4.42
C ARG A 78 2.04 -0.96 3.14
N SER A 79 1.37 -1.35 2.08
CA SER A 79 1.43 -0.69 0.77
C SER A 79 1.05 0.80 0.83
N VAL A 80 0.13 1.19 1.74
CA VAL A 80 -0.26 2.59 1.96
C VAL A 80 0.92 3.45 2.40
N ARG A 81 1.77 2.93 3.27
CA ARG A 81 2.88 3.68 3.88
C ARG A 81 4.00 3.93 2.89
N ASP A 82 4.28 2.95 2.05
CA ASP A 82 5.41 2.97 1.13
C ASP A 82 5.15 3.79 -0.13
N ALA A 83 3.90 4.23 -0.35
CA ALA A 83 3.49 4.99 -1.52
C ALA A 83 3.61 6.51 -1.36
N THR A 84 3.96 7.01 -0.16
CA THR A 84 4.07 8.45 0.09
C THR A 84 5.46 8.96 -0.30
N VAL A 85 5.48 10.05 -1.07
CA VAL A 85 6.70 10.74 -1.50
C VAL A 85 6.64 12.18 -1.04
N PHE A 86 7.74 12.67 -0.48
CA PHE A 86 7.90 14.06 -0.09
C PHE A 86 8.93 14.75 -0.97
N PHE A 87 8.66 16.00 -1.34
CA PHE A 87 9.53 16.85 -2.15
C PHE A 87 9.82 18.14 -1.40
N TRP A 88 11.09 18.45 -1.23
CA TRP A 88 11.51 19.75 -0.74
C TRP A 88 11.95 20.59 -1.93
N MET A 89 11.32 21.73 -2.09
CA MET A 89 11.57 22.64 -3.18
C MET A 89 12.27 23.91 -2.70
N GLU A 90 12.87 24.60 -3.63
CA GLU A 90 13.45 25.92 -3.42
C GLU A 90 12.40 26.89 -2.84
N GLY A 91 12.80 27.72 -1.86
CA GLY A 91 11.88 28.59 -1.11
C GLY A 91 11.20 27.92 0.07
N ASP A 92 11.80 26.86 0.63
CA ASP A 92 11.38 26.16 1.85
C ASP A 92 9.94 25.61 1.77
N ARG A 93 9.55 25.17 0.57
CA ARG A 93 8.23 24.58 0.34
C ARG A 93 8.31 23.07 0.33
N LEU A 94 7.42 22.44 1.10
CA LEU A 94 7.31 21.00 1.20
C LEU A 94 6.03 20.53 0.47
N PHE A 95 6.19 19.56 -0.41
CA PHE A 95 5.09 18.90 -1.11
C PHE A 95 5.04 17.42 -0.74
N ALA A 96 3.85 16.85 -0.72
CA ALA A 96 3.66 15.43 -0.55
C ALA A 96 2.72 14.88 -1.62
N VAL A 97 2.98 13.65 -2.02
CA VAL A 97 2.16 12.90 -2.96
C VAL A 97 1.94 11.50 -2.42
N ASP A 98 0.69 11.05 -2.43
CA ASP A 98 0.38 9.64 -2.35
C ASP A 98 0.36 9.09 -3.78
N ALA A 99 1.38 8.33 -4.16
CA ALA A 99 1.52 7.79 -5.52
C ALA A 99 0.29 6.97 -5.96
N ARG A 100 -0.44 6.38 -5.01
CA ARG A 100 -1.67 5.65 -5.31
C ARG A 100 -2.79 6.55 -5.80
N SER A 101 -2.89 7.78 -5.26
CA SER A 101 -3.92 8.73 -5.70
C SER A 101 -3.74 9.17 -7.14
N LEU A 102 -2.54 9.04 -7.70
CA LEU A 102 -2.23 9.38 -9.09
C LEU A 102 -2.52 8.25 -10.06
N VAL A 103 -2.41 7.00 -9.60
CA VAL A 103 -2.48 5.80 -10.45
C VAL A 103 -3.82 5.08 -10.31
N TYR A 104 -4.42 5.10 -9.11
CA TYR A 104 -5.59 4.28 -8.80
C TYR A 104 -6.91 4.93 -9.21
N HIS A 105 -7.58 4.35 -10.22
CA HIS A 105 -8.90 4.78 -10.71
C HIS A 105 -9.97 3.67 -10.66
N GLY A 106 -9.67 2.49 -10.10
CA GLY A 106 -10.56 1.32 -10.12
C GLY A 106 -11.03 0.86 -8.73
N ARG A 107 -12.13 0.08 -8.69
CA ARG A 107 -12.72 -0.46 -7.45
C ARG A 107 -12.45 -1.95 -7.23
N ASP A 108 -11.85 -2.66 -8.19
CA ASP A 108 -11.71 -4.11 -8.16
C ASP A 108 -10.35 -4.58 -7.62
N ILE A 109 -10.31 -5.78 -7.02
CA ILE A 109 -9.10 -6.35 -6.39
C ILE A 109 -7.99 -6.58 -7.43
N LEU A 110 -8.33 -6.99 -8.65
CA LEU A 110 -7.36 -7.18 -9.73
C LEU A 110 -6.79 -5.85 -10.22
N SER A 111 -7.63 -4.81 -10.33
CA SER A 111 -7.20 -3.46 -10.64
C SER A 111 -6.30 -2.89 -9.53
N HIS A 112 -6.50 -3.30 -8.28
CA HIS A 112 -5.63 -2.91 -7.17
C HIS A 112 -4.21 -3.49 -7.31
N ALA A 113 -4.08 -4.76 -7.69
CA ALA A 113 -2.77 -5.38 -7.91
C ALA A 113 -2.02 -4.75 -9.10
N ALA A 114 -2.71 -4.49 -10.21
CA ALA A 114 -2.15 -3.79 -11.37
C ALA A 114 -1.72 -2.36 -11.01
N ALA A 115 -2.57 -1.61 -10.30
CA ALA A 115 -2.27 -0.26 -9.84
C ALA A 115 -1.05 -0.22 -8.92
N MET A 116 -0.84 -1.23 -8.09
CA MET A 116 0.36 -1.31 -7.23
C MET A 116 1.65 -1.51 -8.04
N MET A 117 1.61 -2.24 -9.15
CA MET A 117 2.75 -2.36 -10.06
C MET A 117 3.04 -1.03 -10.76
N GLU A 118 2.00 -0.31 -11.19
CA GLU A 118 2.13 1.02 -11.79
C GLU A 118 2.67 2.06 -10.79
N VAL A 119 2.19 2.04 -9.54
CA VAL A 119 2.73 2.87 -8.45
C VAL A 119 4.22 2.63 -8.29
N GLN A 120 4.66 1.38 -8.32
CA GLN A 120 6.06 1.06 -8.18
C GLN A 120 6.90 1.54 -9.37
N GLN A 121 6.41 1.37 -10.59
CA GLN A 121 7.06 1.91 -11.79
C GLN A 121 7.14 3.44 -11.74
N PHE A 122 6.08 4.10 -11.26
CA PHE A 122 6.06 5.54 -11.04
C PHE A 122 7.12 5.97 -10.04
N LEU A 123 7.23 5.30 -8.89
CA LEU A 123 8.23 5.60 -7.86
C LEU A 123 9.66 5.37 -8.37
N GLN A 124 9.90 4.34 -9.18
CA GLN A 124 11.20 4.10 -9.82
C GLN A 124 11.57 5.22 -10.80
N LYS A 125 10.65 5.60 -11.68
CA LYS A 125 10.86 6.72 -12.62
C LYS A 125 11.14 8.02 -11.88
N LEU A 126 10.45 8.24 -10.76
CA LEU A 126 10.63 9.42 -9.93
C LEU A 126 12.00 9.45 -9.21
N ALA A 127 12.52 8.27 -8.84
CA ALA A 127 13.85 8.13 -8.26
C ALA A 127 14.96 8.37 -9.29
N GLU A 128 14.74 7.97 -10.55
CA GLU A 128 15.70 8.18 -11.65
C GLU A 128 15.67 9.63 -12.16
N ASN A 129 14.47 10.18 -12.37
CA ASN A 129 14.25 11.55 -12.85
C ASN A 129 13.28 12.29 -11.93
N PRO A 130 13.80 13.05 -10.96
CA PRO A 130 12.99 13.80 -10.02
C PRO A 130 12.16 14.90 -10.69
N TYR A 131 10.83 14.80 -10.60
CA TYR A 131 9.90 15.85 -11.01
C TYR A 131 8.73 15.96 -10.03
N LEU A 132 8.13 17.14 -9.96
CA LEU A 132 6.95 17.36 -9.12
C LEU A 132 5.70 16.97 -9.91
N PRO A 133 4.95 15.94 -9.50
CA PRO A 133 3.69 15.56 -10.16
C PRO A 133 2.64 16.65 -10.02
N ALA A 134 1.79 16.81 -11.03
CA ALA A 134 0.72 17.83 -11.04
C ALA A 134 -0.30 17.68 -9.90
N GLY A 135 -0.44 16.47 -9.34
CA GLY A 135 -1.31 16.17 -8.20
C GLY A 135 -0.64 16.28 -6.83
N ALA A 136 0.55 16.90 -6.73
CA ALA A 136 1.24 17.07 -5.45
C ALA A 136 0.52 18.08 -4.54
N ASP A 137 0.33 17.70 -3.29
CA ASP A 137 -0.24 18.55 -2.25
C ASP A 137 0.86 19.41 -1.60
N GLU A 138 0.69 20.72 -1.56
CA GLU A 138 1.58 21.62 -0.84
C GLU A 138 1.27 21.54 0.66
N ILE A 139 2.25 21.14 1.47
CA ILE A 139 2.12 21.11 2.93
C ILE A 139 2.27 22.53 3.47
N ARG A 140 1.20 23.07 4.02
CA ARG A 140 1.18 24.39 4.65
C ARG A 140 1.59 24.35 6.11
N ARG A 141 1.14 23.31 6.82
CA ARG A 141 1.42 23.14 8.24
C ARG A 141 1.33 21.66 8.62
N VAL A 142 2.27 21.23 9.44
CA VAL A 142 2.19 19.94 10.13
C VAL A 142 1.50 20.18 11.46
N GLU A 143 0.31 19.61 11.65
CA GLU A 143 -0.48 19.76 12.89
C GLU A 143 -0.05 18.79 13.97
N ARG A 144 0.26 17.55 13.56
CA ARG A 144 0.59 16.48 14.50
C ARG A 144 1.53 15.47 13.86
N ILE A 145 2.52 15.05 14.63
CA ILE A 145 3.41 13.95 14.30
C ILE A 145 3.12 12.83 15.29
N ARG A 146 2.88 11.63 14.79
CA ARG A 146 2.77 10.40 15.59
C ARG A 146 3.89 9.47 15.21
N GLU A 147 4.71 9.14 16.17
CA GLU A 147 5.74 8.14 16.02
C GLU A 147 5.15 6.74 16.23
N ASN A 148 5.41 5.84 15.29
CA ASN A 148 5.10 4.43 15.39
C ASN A 148 6.42 3.65 15.23
N ARG A 149 6.42 2.37 15.58
CA ARG A 149 7.64 1.52 15.52
C ARG A 149 8.34 1.48 14.16
N SER A 150 7.64 1.71 13.05
CA SER A 150 8.17 1.56 11.69
C SER A 150 7.96 2.78 10.80
N HIS A 151 7.31 3.83 11.28
CA HIS A 151 6.98 4.99 10.46
C HIS A 151 6.49 6.17 11.31
N TYR A 152 6.59 7.35 10.77
CA TYR A 152 5.95 8.56 11.30
C TYR A 152 4.66 8.82 10.53
N ALA A 153 3.57 9.11 11.26
CA ALA A 153 2.32 9.58 10.66
C ALA A 153 2.22 11.11 10.85
N LEU A 154 2.24 11.82 9.75
CA LEU A 154 2.22 13.28 9.68
C LEU A 154 0.80 13.73 9.34
N VAL A 155 0.11 14.37 10.28
CA VAL A 155 -1.19 14.99 10.03
C VAL A 155 -0.92 16.42 9.58
N CYS A 156 -1.24 16.72 8.32
CA CYS A 156 -0.89 17.98 7.68
C CYS A 156 -2.11 18.72 7.18
N GLN A 157 -2.07 20.04 7.25
CA GLN A 157 -2.90 20.90 6.43
C GLN A 157 -2.22 21.08 5.08
N VAL A 158 -2.91 20.69 4.01
CA VAL A 158 -2.36 20.72 2.67
C VAL A 158 -3.25 21.51 1.72
N ARG A 159 -2.63 22.12 0.73
CA ARG A 159 -3.30 22.79 -0.37
C ARG A 159 -3.12 21.95 -1.63
N HIS A 160 -4.22 21.35 -2.11
CA HIS A 160 -4.24 20.70 -3.40
C HIS A 160 -4.37 21.73 -4.53
N PRO A 161 -3.74 21.55 -5.70
CA PRO A 161 -3.91 22.45 -6.83
C PRO A 161 -5.39 22.66 -7.17
N GLY A 162 -5.83 23.92 -7.17
CA GLY A 162 -7.23 24.27 -7.48
C GLY A 162 -8.28 24.04 -6.37
N GLN A 163 -7.88 23.59 -5.19
CA GLN A 163 -8.80 23.29 -4.08
C GLN A 163 -8.50 24.14 -2.82
N ARG A 164 -9.47 24.13 -1.89
CA ARG A 164 -9.28 24.70 -0.56
C ARG A 164 -8.32 23.85 0.26
N THR A 165 -7.74 24.42 1.30
CA THR A 165 -6.91 23.71 2.26
C THR A 165 -7.70 22.59 2.92
N VAL A 166 -7.17 21.37 2.88
CA VAL A 166 -7.74 20.16 3.47
C VAL A 166 -6.76 19.50 4.43
N ARG A 167 -7.27 18.70 5.33
CA ARG A 167 -6.47 17.92 6.27
C ARG A 167 -6.21 16.55 5.71
N ARG A 168 -4.93 16.16 5.60
CA ARG A 168 -4.50 14.83 5.13
C ARG A 168 -3.44 14.23 6.04
N THR A 169 -3.37 12.91 6.06
CA THR A 169 -2.33 12.17 6.79
C THR A 169 -1.40 11.50 5.81
N TYR A 170 -0.10 11.76 5.95
CA TYR A 170 0.97 11.16 5.19
C TYR A 170 1.84 10.29 6.08
N PHE A 171 2.52 9.31 5.48
CA PHE A 171 3.39 8.41 6.20
C PHE A 171 4.83 8.58 5.71
N LEU A 172 5.75 8.77 6.65
CA LEU A 172 7.19 8.81 6.42
C LEU A 172 7.82 7.56 7.02
N VAL A 173 8.48 6.75 6.18
CA VAL A 173 9.14 5.50 6.56
C VAL A 173 10.66 5.67 6.55
#